data_daca5aa0f65d046ae1520e0b8a4c8614
#
_entry.id   daca5aa0f65d046ae1520e0b8a4c8614
#
_cell.length_a   1.000
_cell.length_b   1.000
_cell.length_c   1.000
_cell.angle_alpha   90.00
_cell.angle_beta   90.00
_cell.angle_gamma   90.00
#
_symmetry.space_group_name_H-M   'P 1'
#
loop_
_entity.id
_entity.type
_entity.pdbx_description
1 polymer ?
#
loop_
_entity_poly.entity_id
_entity_poly.type
_entity_poly.pdbx_seq_one_letter_code
_entity_poly.pdbx_strand_id
1 'polypeptide(L)'
;LQNVLLIGDPAIEFLRAPHEHAIWDLGEAWLDLTKLPFVYAVWALRRGIDNAGLRVKLHEAKSFGLDTLDNIIATRTEFDRDFRQDYFTWHIQYHLGDDEKCGLAKFIELLRKHGFGPVHEPRFVI
;
A
#
# COMPACT_ATOMS: atom_id res chain seq x y z
N LEU A 1 1.68 -12.71 -24.22
CA LEU A 1 1.29 -11.32 -23.91
C LEU A 1 2.52 -10.43 -24.06
N GLN A 2 2.40 -9.29 -24.76
CA GLN A 2 3.52 -8.37 -24.94
C GLN A 2 3.81 -7.57 -23.65
N ASN A 3 2.77 -7.25 -22.89
CA ASN A 3 2.88 -6.59 -21.61
C ASN A 3 1.84 -7.16 -20.63
N VAL A 4 2.19 -7.26 -19.36
CA VAL A 4 1.30 -7.72 -18.30
C VAL A 4 1.49 -6.86 -17.06
N LEU A 5 0.40 -6.54 -16.38
CA LEU A 5 0.41 -5.92 -15.06
C LEU A 5 0.19 -7.01 -14.01
N LEU A 6 1.11 -7.09 -13.05
CA LEU A 6 1.00 -7.99 -11.90
C LEU A 6 0.94 -7.17 -10.61
N ILE A 7 0.21 -7.66 -9.63
CA ILE A 7 0.09 -7.05 -8.31
C ILE A 7 -0.05 -8.13 -7.22
N GLY A 8 0.46 -7.85 -6.03
CA GLY A 8 0.41 -8.76 -4.89
C GLY A 8 1.29 -10.01 -5.07
N ASP A 9 0.87 -11.14 -4.51
CA ASP A 9 1.64 -12.38 -4.53
C ASP A 9 2.10 -12.82 -5.93
N PRO A 10 1.27 -12.75 -6.99
CA PRO A 10 1.72 -13.05 -8.34
C PRO A 10 2.88 -12.18 -8.83
N ALA A 11 2.95 -10.91 -8.43
CA ALA A 11 4.07 -10.04 -8.76
C ALA A 11 5.33 -10.44 -8.00
N ILE A 12 5.20 -10.74 -6.72
CA ILE A 12 6.30 -11.21 -5.86
C ILE A 12 6.87 -12.53 -6.39
N GLU A 13 6.01 -13.50 -6.68
CA GLU A 13 6.41 -14.81 -7.22
C GLU A 13 7.12 -14.65 -8.56
N PHE A 14 6.58 -13.82 -9.45
CA PHE A 14 7.19 -13.56 -10.75
C PHE A 14 8.58 -12.93 -10.64
N LEU A 15 8.74 -11.92 -9.78
CA LEU A 15 10.02 -11.24 -9.56
C LEU A 15 11.10 -12.15 -8.94
N ARG A 16 10.69 -13.15 -8.15
CA ARG A 16 11.60 -14.11 -7.51
C ARG A 16 11.95 -15.29 -8.40
N ALA A 17 11.18 -15.55 -9.45
CA ALA A 17 11.47 -16.58 -10.43
C ALA A 17 12.43 -16.07 -11.51
N PRO A 18 13.24 -16.95 -12.13
CA PRO A 18 14.03 -16.55 -13.30
C PRO A 18 13.13 -16.06 -14.44
N HIS A 19 13.41 -14.88 -15.00
CA HIS A 19 12.68 -14.33 -16.14
C HIS A 19 13.58 -13.45 -17.02
N GLU A 20 13.21 -13.32 -18.29
CA GLU A 20 13.89 -12.45 -19.26
C GLU A 20 13.12 -11.15 -19.56
N HIS A 21 12.04 -10.88 -18.82
CA HIS A 21 11.20 -9.72 -19.03
C HIS A 21 11.81 -8.46 -18.42
N ALA A 22 11.66 -7.34 -19.10
CA ALA A 22 11.94 -6.04 -18.51
C ALA A 22 10.86 -5.74 -17.46
N ILE A 23 11.31 -5.29 -16.29
CA ILE A 23 10.45 -4.92 -15.17
C ILE A 23 10.32 -3.40 -15.13
N TRP A 24 9.10 -2.94 -14.96
CA TRP A 24 8.80 -1.54 -14.69
C TRP A 24 8.02 -1.45 -13.38
N ASP A 25 8.71 -1.07 -12.31
CA ASP A 25 8.08 -0.84 -11.01
C ASP A 25 7.29 0.47 -11.05
N LEU A 26 5.97 0.35 -10.87
CA LEU A 26 5.08 1.53 -10.92
C LEU A 26 5.19 2.39 -9.66
N GLY A 27 5.60 1.83 -8.53
CA GLY A 27 5.86 2.60 -7.31
C GLY A 27 7.10 3.48 -7.44
N GLU A 28 8.19 2.93 -7.99
CA GLU A 28 9.41 3.67 -8.31
C GLU A 28 9.12 4.77 -9.34
N ALA A 29 8.43 4.43 -10.42
CA ALA A 29 8.05 5.39 -11.46
C ALA A 29 7.19 6.54 -10.92
N TRP A 30 6.28 6.24 -9.99
CA TRP A 30 5.49 7.26 -9.30
C TRP A 30 6.36 8.17 -8.44
N LEU A 31 7.25 7.61 -7.65
CA LEU A 31 8.18 8.38 -6.80
C LEU A 31 9.06 9.28 -7.64
N ASP A 32 9.56 8.79 -8.76
CA ASP A 32 10.37 9.57 -9.69
C ASP A 32 9.60 10.73 -10.31
N LEU A 33 8.36 10.49 -10.69
CA LEU A 33 7.48 11.49 -11.30
C LEU A 33 7.05 12.58 -10.32
N THR A 34 6.69 12.20 -9.10
CA THR A 34 5.99 13.09 -8.17
C THR A 34 6.81 13.50 -6.96
N LYS A 35 7.85 12.75 -6.62
CA LYS A 35 8.64 12.84 -5.38
C LYS A 35 7.80 12.62 -4.12
N LEU A 36 6.67 11.95 -4.26
CA LEU A 36 5.74 11.61 -3.18
C LEU A 36 5.55 10.09 -3.09
N PRO A 37 5.28 9.54 -1.91
CA PRO A 37 4.98 8.11 -1.78
C PRO A 37 3.66 7.76 -2.49
N PHE A 38 3.58 6.54 -3.03
CA PHE A 38 2.33 6.00 -3.56
C PHE A 38 1.57 5.26 -2.47
N VAL A 39 0.29 5.57 -2.31
CA VAL A 39 -0.58 4.91 -1.33
C VAL A 39 -1.34 3.78 -2.00
N TYR A 40 -0.88 2.55 -1.79
CA TYR A 40 -1.44 1.36 -2.42
C TYR A 40 -2.78 0.93 -1.82
N ALA A 41 -2.95 1.11 -0.52
CA ALA A 41 -4.18 0.72 0.17
C ALA A 41 -4.41 1.59 1.41
N VAL A 42 -5.67 1.76 1.76
CA VAL A 42 -6.09 2.46 2.98
C VAL A 42 -7.29 1.74 3.61
N TRP A 43 -7.44 1.87 4.91
CA TRP A 43 -8.73 1.58 5.53
C TRP A 43 -9.67 2.74 5.28
N ALA A 44 -10.82 2.44 4.68
CA ALA A 44 -11.82 3.43 4.36
C ALA A 44 -13.14 3.13 5.10
N LEU A 45 -13.70 4.15 5.70
CA LEU A 45 -15.01 4.08 6.33
C LEU A 45 -16.08 4.60 5.37
N ARG A 46 -17.20 3.89 5.29
CA ARG A 46 -18.35 4.38 4.55
C ARG A 46 -18.87 5.68 5.16
N ARG A 47 -19.19 6.65 4.34
CA ARG A 47 -19.81 7.91 4.80
C ARG A 47 -21.08 7.61 5.62
N GLY A 48 -21.21 8.26 6.78
CA GLY A 48 -22.31 8.06 7.71
C GLY A 48 -22.15 6.90 8.70
N ILE A 49 -21.09 6.08 8.58
CA ILE A 49 -20.78 5.00 9.54
C ILE A 49 -19.55 5.37 10.40
N ASP A 50 -19.04 6.58 10.25
CA ASP A 50 -17.91 7.02 11.07
C ASP A 50 -18.33 7.16 12.54
N ASN A 51 -17.74 6.35 13.39
CA ASN A 51 -17.88 6.46 14.84
C ASN A 51 -16.52 6.30 15.53
N ALA A 52 -16.35 6.99 16.64
CA ALA A 52 -15.10 6.99 17.41
C ALA A 52 -14.71 5.58 17.90
N GLY A 53 -15.68 4.76 18.27
CA GLY A 53 -15.43 3.39 18.73
C GLY A 53 -14.83 2.50 17.65
N LEU A 54 -15.28 2.63 16.40
CA LEU A 54 -14.71 1.88 15.29
C LEU A 54 -13.27 2.35 14.98
N ARG A 55 -13.03 3.66 14.99
CA ARG A 55 -11.68 4.20 14.77
C ARG A 55 -10.71 3.71 15.83
N VAL A 56 -11.09 3.75 17.10
CA VAL A 56 -10.27 3.21 18.20
C VAL A 56 -9.92 1.75 17.95
N LYS A 57 -10.89 0.91 17.61
CA LYS A 57 -10.64 -0.51 17.32
C LYS A 57 -9.69 -0.73 16.14
N LEU A 58 -9.78 0.08 15.09
CA LEU A 58 -8.86 0.00 13.96
C LEU A 58 -7.43 0.42 14.36
N HIS A 59 -7.29 1.45 15.19
CA HIS A 59 -6.00 1.84 15.74
C HIS A 59 -5.41 0.76 16.65
N GLU A 60 -6.21 0.18 17.54
CA GLU A 60 -5.80 -0.92 18.40
C GLU A 60 -5.35 -2.14 17.58
N ALA A 61 -6.10 -2.50 16.53
CA ALA A 61 -5.74 -3.60 15.63
C ALA A 61 -4.41 -3.33 14.90
N LYS A 62 -4.19 -2.10 14.44
CA LYS A 62 -2.91 -1.69 13.85
C LYS A 62 -1.76 -1.81 14.86
N SER A 63 -1.92 -1.25 16.05
CA SER A 63 -0.89 -1.29 17.09
C SER A 63 -0.57 -2.73 17.47
N PHE A 64 -1.59 -3.56 17.70
CA PHE A 64 -1.40 -4.98 18.00
C PHE A 64 -0.65 -5.71 16.87
N GLY A 65 -0.99 -5.44 15.61
CA GLY A 65 -0.30 -6.03 14.45
C GLY A 65 1.18 -5.66 14.42
N LEU A 66 1.52 -4.39 14.70
CA LEU A 66 2.90 -3.92 14.75
C LEU A 66 3.67 -4.52 15.95
N ASP A 67 3.05 -4.55 17.13
CA ASP A 67 3.65 -5.10 18.35
C ASP A 67 3.90 -6.62 18.26
N THR A 68 3.15 -7.32 17.41
CA THR A 68 3.28 -8.76 17.20
C THR A 68 3.93 -9.15 15.88
N LEU A 69 4.52 -8.19 15.17
CA LEU A 69 5.05 -8.38 13.82
C LEU A 69 6.12 -9.49 13.77
N ASP A 70 7.03 -9.53 14.72
CA ASP A 70 8.07 -10.56 14.79
C ASP A 70 7.47 -11.98 14.90
N ASN A 71 6.39 -12.13 15.68
CA ASN A 71 5.69 -13.39 15.79
C ASN A 71 4.97 -13.78 14.49
N ILE A 72 4.36 -12.80 13.81
CA ILE A 72 3.74 -12.99 12.50
C ILE A 72 4.79 -13.49 11.50
N ILE A 73 5.95 -12.82 11.43
CA ILE A 73 7.05 -13.19 10.55
C ILE A 73 7.57 -14.61 10.85
N ALA A 74 7.65 -14.97 12.13
CA ALA A 74 8.16 -16.26 12.56
C ALA A 74 7.19 -17.42 12.27
N THR A 75 5.89 -17.18 12.36
CA THR A 75 4.85 -18.22 12.26
C THR A 75 4.27 -18.40 10.87
N ARG A 76 4.42 -17.42 9.99
CA ARG A 76 3.98 -17.54 8.60
C ARG A 76 4.93 -18.41 7.79
N THR A 77 4.38 -19.04 6.74
CA THR A 77 5.11 -19.99 5.89
C THR A 77 5.21 -19.55 4.42
N GLU A 78 4.45 -18.53 4.06
CA GLU A 78 4.50 -17.94 2.72
C GLU A 78 5.86 -17.26 2.50
N PHE A 79 6.56 -17.63 1.46
CA PHE A 79 7.93 -17.19 1.15
C PHE A 79 8.96 -17.57 2.25
N ASP A 80 10.21 -17.25 2.06
CA ASP A 80 11.23 -17.44 3.08
C ASP A 80 11.17 -16.35 4.18
N ARG A 81 11.78 -16.63 5.33
CA ARG A 81 11.71 -15.75 6.50
C ARG A 81 12.38 -14.40 6.24
N ASP A 82 13.54 -14.40 5.56
CA ASP A 82 14.32 -13.18 5.33
C ASP A 82 13.53 -12.23 4.41
N PHE A 83 12.90 -12.77 3.37
CA PHE A 83 12.00 -12.00 2.52
C PHE A 83 10.83 -11.42 3.33
N ARG A 84 10.17 -12.22 4.19
CA ARG A 84 9.06 -11.70 5.02
C ARG A 84 9.54 -10.59 5.96
N GLN A 85 10.74 -10.76 6.56
CA GLN A 85 11.33 -9.73 7.42
C GLN A 85 11.48 -8.42 6.65
N ASP A 86 12.16 -8.44 5.51
CA ASP A 86 12.41 -7.25 4.70
C ASP A 86 11.10 -6.64 4.20
N TYR A 87 10.19 -7.47 3.70
CA TYR A 87 8.93 -7.01 3.13
C TYR A 87 8.07 -6.28 4.16
N PHE A 88 7.89 -6.83 5.35
CA PHE A 88 7.05 -6.24 6.38
C PHE A 88 7.71 -5.10 7.15
N THR A 89 9.04 -5.01 7.17
CA THR A 89 9.74 -3.95 7.93
C THR A 89 10.22 -2.78 7.07
N TRP A 90 10.55 -3.01 5.80
CA TRP A 90 11.12 -1.99 4.92
C TRP A 90 10.22 -1.60 3.75
N HIS A 91 9.52 -2.57 3.15
CA HIS A 91 8.73 -2.30 1.95
C HIS A 91 7.31 -1.82 2.27
N ILE A 92 6.73 -2.21 3.41
CA ILE A 92 5.38 -1.78 3.80
C ILE A 92 5.46 -0.68 4.86
N GLN A 93 4.85 0.47 4.56
CA GLN A 93 4.66 1.56 5.50
C GLN A 93 3.22 1.54 6.04
N TYR A 94 3.08 1.38 7.36
CA TYR A 94 1.77 1.26 8.01
C TYR A 94 1.21 2.59 8.51
N HIS A 95 1.90 3.69 8.24
CA HIS A 95 1.52 5.01 8.69
C HIS A 95 1.06 5.85 7.50
N LEU A 96 -0.10 6.49 7.65
CA LEU A 96 -0.62 7.46 6.69
C LEU A 96 -0.27 8.87 7.21
N GLY A 97 0.96 9.30 6.97
CA GLY A 97 1.49 10.61 7.34
C GLY A 97 1.09 11.71 6.36
N ASP A 98 1.74 12.85 6.46
CA ASP A 98 1.41 14.00 5.61
C ASP A 98 1.92 13.81 4.18
N ASP A 99 3.06 13.16 4.00
CA ASP A 99 3.58 12.85 2.66
C ASP A 99 2.69 11.84 1.93
N GLU A 100 2.19 10.81 2.61
CA GLU A 100 1.23 9.84 2.05
C GLU A 100 -0.09 10.52 1.69
N LYS A 101 -0.58 11.43 2.52
CA LYS A 101 -1.79 12.23 2.21
C LYS A 101 -1.56 13.14 1.01
N CYS A 102 -0.39 13.76 0.88
CA CYS A 102 0.00 14.53 -0.31
C CYS A 102 0.09 13.64 -1.55
N GLY A 103 0.68 12.45 -1.43
CA GLY A 103 0.74 11.46 -2.51
C GLY A 103 -0.64 11.04 -2.99
N LEU A 104 -1.56 10.74 -2.06
CA LEU A 104 -2.94 10.40 -2.38
C LEU A 104 -3.69 11.57 -3.07
N ALA A 105 -3.52 12.80 -2.56
CA ALA A 105 -4.12 13.98 -3.16
C ALA A 105 -3.58 14.21 -4.58
N LYS A 106 -2.29 14.02 -4.80
CA LYS A 106 -1.67 14.12 -6.12
C LYS A 106 -2.18 13.07 -7.09
N PHE A 107 -2.38 11.84 -6.63
CA PHE A 107 -2.96 10.78 -7.44
C PHE A 107 -4.40 11.15 -7.89
N ILE A 108 -5.22 11.65 -6.98
CA ILE A 108 -6.59 12.11 -7.26
C ILE A 108 -6.59 13.28 -8.26
N GLU A 109 -5.69 14.25 -8.10
CA GLU A 109 -5.51 15.36 -9.05
C GLU A 109 -5.23 14.84 -10.46
N LEU A 110 -4.29 13.91 -10.59
CA LEU A 110 -3.90 13.34 -11.88
C LEU A 110 -5.02 12.50 -12.51
N LEU A 111 -5.77 11.72 -11.73
CA LEU A 111 -6.93 11.00 -12.24
C LEU A 111 -7.96 11.97 -12.86
N ARG A 112 -8.25 13.09 -12.20
CA ARG A 112 -9.15 14.12 -12.73
C ARG A 112 -8.60 14.76 -14.00
N LYS A 113 -7.33 15.15 -13.97
CA LYS A 113 -6.65 15.77 -15.10
C LYS A 113 -6.70 14.91 -16.37
N HIS A 114 -6.63 13.60 -16.20
CA HIS A 114 -6.61 12.64 -17.31
C HIS A 114 -7.99 12.01 -17.61
N GLY A 115 -9.07 12.51 -17.00
CA GLY A 115 -10.42 12.07 -17.30
C GLY A 115 -10.80 10.72 -16.69
N PHE A 116 -10.07 10.23 -15.72
CA PHE A 116 -10.42 9.04 -14.96
C PHE A 116 -11.37 9.42 -13.83
N GLY A 117 -12.53 8.82 -13.77
CA GLY A 117 -13.48 9.17 -12.72
C GLY A 117 -14.76 8.35 -12.75
N PRO A 118 -15.66 8.60 -11.81
CA PRO A 118 -15.68 9.69 -10.83
C PRO A 118 -14.64 9.52 -9.70
N VAL A 119 -13.99 10.63 -9.31
CA VAL A 119 -13.02 10.67 -8.20
C VAL A 119 -13.56 11.54 -7.08
N HIS A 120 -13.43 11.07 -5.86
CA HIS A 120 -13.90 11.77 -4.67
C HIS A 120 -12.72 12.23 -3.81
N GLU A 121 -12.87 13.41 -3.18
CA GLU A 121 -11.88 13.86 -2.20
C GLU A 121 -11.91 12.95 -0.98
N PRO A 122 -10.74 12.48 -0.50
CA PRO A 122 -10.65 11.76 0.75
C PRO A 122 -10.95 12.70 1.92
N ARG A 123 -11.66 12.19 2.91
CA ARG A 123 -11.82 12.85 4.19
C ARG A 123 -11.06 12.04 5.24
N PHE A 124 -9.96 12.59 5.69
CA PHE A 124 -9.18 11.96 6.77
C PHE A 124 -9.90 12.14 8.10
N VAL A 125 -10.00 11.06 8.85
CA VAL A 125 -10.57 11.04 10.20
C VAL A 125 -9.48 10.58 11.16
N ILE A 126 -9.28 11.33 12.24
CA ILE A 126 -8.26 11.09 13.27
C ILE A 126 -8.91 10.35 14.42
#